data_c690d1333e0d448666f504778c93ce4c
#
_entry.id   c690d1333e0d448666f504778c93ce4c
#
_cell.length_a   1.000
_cell.length_b   1.000
_cell.length_c   1.000
_cell.angle_alpha   90.00
_cell.angle_beta   90.00
_cell.angle_gamma   90.00
#
_symmetry.space_group_name_H-M   'P 1'
#
loop_
_entity.id
_entity.type
_entity.pdbx_description
1 polymer ?
#
loop_
_entity_poly.entity_id
_entity_poly.type
_entity_poly.pdbx_seq_one_letter_code
_entity_poly.pdbx_strand_id
1 'polypeptide(L)'
;INTSWGLYGLSTDTLVGRLLHFTKIKIDKLPVNDLYITTAHPTMRVGSAVLKHASLIIDAPKKQFVFMPHNGQDITVGNSETGSASFIPSEAGDTLGVLKAVIRKGSIAYKKGIRTGDYLIEVNGISIKDICTYMLMERKDEEALFKFRSPKGIDKIVRLKRTN
;
A
#
# COMPACT_ATOMS: atom_id res chain seq x y z
N ILE A 1 9.56 2.60 3.49
CA ILE A 1 9.75 1.55 2.48
C ILE A 1 8.51 1.56 1.62
N ASN A 2 8.68 1.61 0.33
CA ASN A 2 7.59 1.58 -0.62
C ASN A 2 7.86 0.47 -1.64
N THR A 3 6.87 -0.35 -1.91
CA THR A 3 6.88 -1.33 -2.98
C THR A 3 5.84 -0.91 -4.00
N SER A 4 6.12 -1.03 -5.28
CA SER A 4 5.18 -0.68 -6.33
C SER A 4 4.92 -1.86 -7.26
N TRP A 5 3.66 -2.04 -7.63
CA TRP A 5 3.24 -2.92 -8.70
C TRP A 5 3.09 -2.10 -9.97
N GLY A 6 3.65 -2.55 -11.05
CA GLY A 6 3.55 -1.92 -12.34
C GLY A 6 3.29 -2.92 -13.45
N LEU A 7 3.20 -2.44 -14.68
CA LEU A 7 2.99 -3.26 -15.88
C LEU A 7 4.06 -4.36 -16.03
N TYR A 8 5.25 -4.13 -15.49
CA TYR A 8 6.40 -5.05 -15.52
C TYR A 8 6.54 -5.91 -14.25
N GLY A 9 5.49 -5.97 -13.42
CA GLY A 9 5.48 -6.76 -12.19
C GLY A 9 5.79 -5.97 -10.93
N LEU A 10 6.19 -6.70 -9.88
CA LEU A 10 6.55 -6.12 -8.59
C LEU A 10 7.98 -5.58 -8.62
N SER A 11 8.14 -4.31 -8.29
CA SER A 11 9.47 -3.78 -8.00
C SER A 11 9.95 -4.30 -6.64
N THR A 12 11.07 -5.00 -6.65
CA THR A 12 11.74 -5.48 -5.43
C THR A 12 12.62 -4.40 -4.79
N ASP A 13 12.81 -3.27 -5.48
CA ASP A 13 13.61 -2.17 -4.95
C ASP A 13 12.94 -1.56 -3.72
N THR A 14 13.65 -1.63 -2.62
CA THR A 14 13.21 -1.06 -1.36
C THR A 14 13.57 0.41 -1.31
N LEU A 15 12.61 1.29 -1.60
CA LEU A 15 12.82 2.72 -1.51
C LEU A 15 12.53 3.21 -0.09
N VAL A 16 13.48 3.91 0.49
CA VAL A 16 13.34 4.54 1.80
C VAL A 16 12.94 5.99 1.61
N GLY A 17 11.82 6.38 2.23
CA GLY A 17 11.33 7.74 2.16
C GLY A 17 10.53 8.11 3.41
N ARG A 18 10.08 9.37 3.45
CA ARG A 18 9.20 9.88 4.49
C ARG A 18 7.77 9.93 3.96
N LEU A 19 6.80 9.69 4.83
CA LEU A 19 5.40 9.95 4.57
C LEU A 19 5.08 11.34 5.15
N LEU A 20 4.66 12.24 4.29
CA LEU A 20 4.24 13.60 4.66
C LEU A 20 2.73 13.67 4.58
N HIS A 21 2.11 14.30 5.56
CA HIS A 21 0.67 14.58 5.58
C HIS A 21 0.45 16.07 5.32
N PHE A 22 -0.37 16.37 4.34
CA PHE A 22 -0.80 17.72 4.02
C PHE A 22 -2.30 17.82 4.25
N THR A 23 -2.70 18.65 5.18
CA THR A 23 -4.12 18.92 5.48
C THR A 23 -4.82 19.57 4.30
N LYS A 24 -4.10 20.44 3.57
CA LYS A 24 -4.60 21.10 2.36
C LYS A 24 -3.44 21.48 1.44
N ILE A 25 -3.54 21.11 0.17
CA ILE A 25 -2.65 21.59 -0.90
C ILE A 25 -3.50 22.00 -2.11
N LYS A 26 -2.88 22.68 -3.07
CA LYS A 26 -3.50 22.94 -4.38
C LYS A 26 -2.67 22.23 -5.45
N ILE A 27 -3.35 21.53 -6.35
CA ILE A 27 -2.79 21.04 -7.61
C ILE A 27 -3.38 21.94 -8.69
N ASP A 28 -2.60 22.89 -9.18
CA ASP A 28 -3.09 24.03 -9.95
C ASP A 28 -4.19 24.78 -9.18
N LYS A 29 -5.41 24.81 -9.69
CA LYS A 29 -6.56 25.46 -9.03
C LYS A 29 -7.38 24.51 -8.16
N LEU A 30 -7.10 23.22 -8.21
CA LEU A 30 -7.85 22.19 -7.52
C LEU A 30 -7.39 22.04 -6.06
N PRO A 31 -8.23 22.33 -5.08
CA PRO A 31 -7.92 22.05 -3.68
C PRO A 31 -7.96 20.53 -3.42
N VAL A 32 -6.95 20.04 -2.73
CA VAL A 32 -6.85 18.64 -2.30
C VAL A 32 -6.60 18.63 -0.80
N ASN A 33 -7.49 17.99 -0.06
CA ASN A 33 -7.45 17.89 1.40
C ASN A 33 -6.97 16.49 1.81
N ASP A 34 -6.36 16.40 2.98
CA ASP A 34 -5.90 15.16 3.59
C ASP A 34 -5.03 14.30 2.68
N LEU A 35 -4.04 14.90 2.04
CA LEU A 35 -3.17 14.21 1.11
C LEU A 35 -1.92 13.66 1.81
N TYR A 36 -1.64 12.39 1.57
CA TYR A 36 -0.41 11.72 2.02
C TYR A 36 0.55 11.56 0.85
N ILE A 37 1.74 12.09 0.98
CA ILE A 37 2.79 12.06 -0.05
C ILE A 37 4.00 11.30 0.49
N THR A 38 4.54 10.39 -0.30
CA THR A 38 5.81 9.73 0.00
C THR A 38 6.96 10.37 -0.78
N THR A 39 8.09 10.61 -0.10
CA THR A 39 9.31 11.13 -0.73
C THR A 39 10.22 10.01 -1.26
N ALA A 40 9.75 8.77 -1.30
CA ALA A 40 10.55 7.62 -1.71
C ALA A 40 10.94 7.63 -3.20
N HIS A 41 10.21 8.39 -4.05
CA HIS A 41 10.51 8.47 -5.47
C HIS A 41 11.18 9.81 -5.84
N PRO A 42 12.18 9.79 -6.73
CA PRO A 42 12.85 11.02 -7.16
C PRO A 42 11.99 11.90 -8.06
N THR A 43 10.93 11.33 -8.65
CA THR A 43 9.99 12.04 -9.54
C THR A 43 8.64 12.18 -8.89
N MET A 44 7.99 13.33 -9.10
CA MET A 44 6.63 13.55 -8.67
C MET A 44 5.68 12.60 -9.43
N ARG A 45 4.84 11.89 -8.69
CA ARG A 45 3.82 10.98 -9.25
C ARG A 45 2.51 11.22 -8.54
N VAL A 46 1.43 11.27 -9.30
CA VAL A 46 0.06 11.26 -8.79
C VAL A 46 -0.47 9.85 -8.92
N GLY A 47 -0.81 9.22 -7.80
CA GLY A 47 -1.37 7.87 -7.80
C GLY A 47 -2.81 7.83 -8.32
N SER A 48 -3.21 6.68 -8.87
CA SER A 48 -4.58 6.46 -9.38
C SER A 48 -5.69 6.61 -8.34
N ALA A 49 -5.35 6.63 -7.04
CA ALA A 49 -6.32 6.84 -5.97
C ALA A 49 -7.09 8.17 -6.11
N VAL A 50 -6.51 9.19 -6.73
CA VAL A 50 -7.21 10.46 -7.02
C VAL A 50 -8.43 10.25 -7.93
N LEU A 51 -8.40 9.24 -8.81
CA LEU A 51 -9.49 8.92 -9.73
C LEU A 51 -10.74 8.35 -9.05
N LYS A 52 -10.65 7.97 -7.77
CA LYS A 52 -11.82 7.65 -6.95
C LYS A 52 -12.67 8.88 -6.63
N HIS A 53 -12.07 10.06 -6.72
CA HIS A 53 -12.67 11.33 -6.31
C HIS A 53 -12.83 12.33 -7.46
N ALA A 54 -12.13 12.08 -8.58
CA ALA A 54 -12.13 12.96 -9.72
C ALA A 54 -11.94 12.20 -11.03
N SER A 55 -12.50 12.72 -12.12
CA SER A 55 -12.19 12.28 -13.47
C SER A 55 -10.96 13.02 -13.98
N LEU A 56 -10.11 12.31 -14.75
CA LEU A 56 -8.96 12.88 -15.42
C LEU A 56 -9.27 13.04 -16.89
N ILE A 57 -9.20 14.27 -17.39
CA ILE A 57 -9.28 14.60 -18.81
C ILE A 57 -7.88 14.86 -19.32
N ILE A 58 -7.50 14.21 -20.41
CA ILE A 58 -6.21 14.40 -21.07
C ILE A 58 -6.47 15.14 -22.38
N ASP A 59 -6.06 16.39 -22.47
CA ASP A 59 -6.06 17.21 -23.69
C ASP A 59 -4.67 17.14 -24.35
N ALA A 60 -4.46 16.11 -25.15
CA ALA A 60 -3.17 15.87 -25.77
C ALA A 60 -2.72 17.01 -26.72
N PRO A 61 -3.60 17.60 -27.57
CA PRO A 61 -3.27 18.75 -28.39
C PRO A 61 -2.74 19.93 -27.58
N LYS A 62 -3.35 20.22 -26.43
CA LYS A 62 -2.94 21.32 -25.54
C LYS A 62 -1.88 20.93 -24.52
N LYS A 63 -1.50 19.65 -24.48
CA LYS A 63 -0.56 19.09 -23.49
C LYS A 63 -0.99 19.39 -22.03
N GLN A 64 -2.29 19.24 -21.75
CA GLN A 64 -2.89 19.58 -20.46
C GLN A 64 -3.58 18.38 -19.84
N PHE A 65 -3.56 18.35 -18.50
CA PHE A 65 -4.36 17.43 -17.68
C PHE A 65 -5.34 18.27 -16.86
N VAL A 66 -6.62 17.86 -16.88
CA VAL A 66 -7.65 18.51 -16.09
C VAL A 66 -8.27 17.49 -15.15
N PHE A 67 -8.24 17.75 -13.87
CA PHE A 67 -8.96 16.97 -12.87
C PHE A 67 -10.32 17.61 -12.60
N MET A 68 -11.39 16.84 -12.79
CA MET A 68 -12.76 17.25 -12.50
C MET A 68 -13.26 16.47 -11.29
N PRO A 69 -13.44 17.10 -10.11
CA PRO A 69 -14.02 16.46 -8.94
C PRO A 69 -15.43 15.94 -9.24
N HIS A 70 -15.74 14.72 -8.80
CA HIS A 70 -17.04 14.09 -9.06
C HIS A 70 -18.21 14.89 -8.47
N ASN A 71 -18.00 15.57 -7.35
CA ASN A 71 -19.04 16.32 -6.65
C ASN A 71 -18.89 17.84 -6.81
N GLY A 72 -18.07 18.32 -7.74
CA GLY A 72 -17.80 19.74 -7.94
C GLY A 72 -17.14 20.44 -6.76
N GLN A 73 -16.62 19.69 -5.77
CA GLN A 73 -16.02 20.17 -4.54
C GLN A 73 -14.54 19.80 -4.46
N ASP A 74 -13.89 20.23 -3.38
CA ASP A 74 -12.51 19.84 -3.06
C ASP A 74 -12.36 18.33 -3.06
N ILE A 75 -11.24 17.83 -3.57
CA ILE A 75 -10.88 16.41 -3.43
C ILE A 75 -10.42 16.17 -2.00
N THR A 76 -11.06 15.25 -1.28
CA THR A 76 -10.57 14.76 0.01
C THR A 76 -10.10 13.33 -0.17
N VAL A 77 -8.78 13.12 -0.07
CA VAL A 77 -8.19 11.78 -0.25
C VAL A 77 -8.34 10.94 1.00
N GLY A 78 -8.31 11.58 2.15
CA GLY A 78 -8.42 10.93 3.46
C GLY A 78 -7.19 10.11 3.85
N ASN A 79 -7.13 9.73 5.10
CA ASN A 79 -6.13 8.78 5.55
C ASN A 79 -6.54 7.39 5.09
N SER A 80 -6.02 6.93 3.98
CA SER A 80 -5.95 5.50 3.83
C SER A 80 -4.97 5.01 4.88
N GLU A 81 -5.43 4.45 5.98
CA GLU A 81 -4.62 3.58 6.87
C GLU A 81 -4.11 2.38 6.08
N THR A 82 -4.31 2.42 4.79
CA THR A 82 -3.85 1.51 3.76
C THR A 82 -2.33 1.42 3.85
N GLY A 83 -1.82 0.22 3.96
CA GLY A 83 -0.40 -0.03 3.85
C GLY A 83 0.34 -0.06 5.19
N SER A 84 -0.28 -0.57 6.25
CA SER A 84 0.50 -0.96 7.44
C SER A 84 1.47 -2.10 7.12
N ALA A 85 1.15 -2.95 6.15
CA ALA A 85 1.97 -4.03 5.64
C ALA A 85 1.78 -4.18 4.13
N SER A 86 2.88 -4.27 3.39
CA SER A 86 2.94 -4.75 2.01
C SER A 86 3.66 -6.08 1.99
N PHE A 87 3.43 -6.87 0.95
CA PHE A 87 4.04 -8.19 0.83
C PHE A 87 4.80 -8.29 -0.48
N ILE A 88 5.98 -8.88 -0.43
CA ILE A 88 6.82 -9.18 -1.59
C ILE A 88 7.13 -10.68 -1.58
N PRO A 89 7.30 -11.31 -2.74
CA PRO A 89 7.78 -12.68 -2.80
C PRO A 89 9.10 -12.84 -2.04
N SER A 90 9.25 -13.95 -1.34
CA SER A 90 10.52 -14.33 -0.75
C SER A 90 11.50 -14.79 -1.83
N GLU A 91 12.77 -14.89 -1.49
CA GLU A 91 13.79 -15.39 -2.41
C GLU A 91 13.57 -16.87 -2.73
N ALA A 92 14.02 -17.28 -3.91
CA ALA A 92 13.94 -18.68 -4.30
C ALA A 92 14.75 -19.57 -3.31
N GLY A 93 14.10 -20.62 -2.82
CA GLY A 93 14.71 -21.53 -1.82
C GLY A 93 14.46 -21.13 -0.36
N ASP A 94 13.76 -20.04 -0.11
CA ASP A 94 13.37 -19.66 1.25
C ASP A 94 12.29 -20.61 1.80
N THR A 95 12.61 -21.31 2.89
CA THR A 95 11.74 -22.34 3.48
C THR A 95 10.81 -21.82 4.58
N LEU A 96 11.01 -20.56 5.03
CA LEU A 96 10.24 -19.99 6.13
C LEU A 96 8.88 -19.47 5.70
N GLY A 97 8.73 -19.09 4.43
CA GLY A 97 7.48 -18.61 3.86
C GLY A 97 7.68 -18.02 2.47
N VAL A 98 6.59 -17.91 1.72
CA VAL A 98 6.61 -17.47 0.32
C VAL A 98 6.48 -15.96 0.15
N LEU A 99 5.97 -15.26 1.17
CA LEU A 99 5.80 -13.80 1.16
C LEU A 99 6.48 -13.15 2.36
N LYS A 100 7.36 -12.20 2.11
CA LYS A 100 7.99 -11.35 3.13
C LYS A 100 7.17 -10.07 3.32
N ALA A 101 6.96 -9.69 4.57
CA ALA A 101 6.31 -8.43 4.92
C ALA A 101 7.28 -7.26 4.80
N VAL A 102 6.78 -6.18 4.22
CA VAL A 102 7.43 -4.86 4.20
C VAL A 102 6.59 -3.95 5.07
N ILE A 103 7.08 -3.60 6.24
CA ILE A 103 6.33 -2.92 7.29
C ILE A 103 6.75 -1.46 7.39
N ARG A 104 5.77 -0.56 7.32
CA ARG A 104 6.01 0.87 7.56
C ARG A 104 6.25 1.10 9.05
N LYS A 105 7.37 1.72 9.39
CA LYS A 105 7.69 2.12 10.77
C LYS A 105 6.58 3.03 11.33
N GLY A 106 6.13 2.74 12.54
CA GLY A 106 5.04 3.47 13.21
C GLY A 106 3.62 3.06 12.81
N SER A 107 3.46 2.16 11.81
CA SER A 107 2.15 1.62 11.44
C SER A 107 1.54 0.72 12.52
N ILE A 108 0.26 0.38 12.36
CA ILE A 108 -0.45 -0.54 13.28
C ILE A 108 0.27 -1.90 13.33
N ALA A 109 0.67 -2.46 12.17
CA ALA A 109 1.41 -3.71 12.13
C ALA A 109 2.74 -3.61 12.88
N TYR A 110 3.48 -2.50 12.71
CA TYR A 110 4.71 -2.23 13.44
C TYR A 110 4.49 -2.18 14.95
N LYS A 111 3.44 -1.47 15.42
CA LYS A 111 3.07 -1.37 16.85
C LYS A 111 2.67 -2.72 17.44
N LYS A 112 2.06 -3.60 16.61
CA LYS A 112 1.73 -4.98 16.99
C LYS A 112 2.91 -5.95 16.89
N GLY A 113 4.12 -5.45 16.68
CA GLY A 113 5.35 -6.25 16.75
C GLY A 113 5.76 -6.93 15.45
N ILE A 114 5.08 -6.66 14.33
CA ILE A 114 5.49 -7.18 13.02
C ILE A 114 6.64 -6.32 12.48
N ARG A 115 7.58 -6.94 11.83
CA ARG A 115 8.78 -6.29 11.29
C ARG A 115 8.94 -6.59 9.79
N THR A 116 9.61 -5.69 9.09
CA THR A 116 10.05 -5.98 7.73
C THR A 116 10.94 -7.21 7.74
N GLY A 117 10.65 -8.15 6.83
CA GLY A 117 11.31 -9.45 6.76
C GLY A 117 10.59 -10.58 7.51
N ASP A 118 9.54 -10.29 8.29
CA ASP A 118 8.67 -11.36 8.81
C ASP A 118 7.91 -11.98 7.62
N TYR A 119 7.67 -13.29 7.66
CA TYR A 119 6.98 -14.04 6.60
C TYR A 119 5.49 -14.12 6.90
N LEU A 120 4.66 -13.90 5.89
CA LEU A 120 3.23 -14.16 5.98
C LEU A 120 2.97 -15.66 5.78
N ILE A 121 2.40 -16.31 6.78
CA ILE A 121 2.15 -17.77 6.78
C ILE A 121 0.68 -18.08 6.51
N GLU A 122 -0.22 -17.38 7.21
CA GLU A 122 -1.66 -17.63 7.11
C GLU A 122 -2.46 -16.32 7.20
N VAL A 123 -3.63 -16.32 6.57
CA VAL A 123 -4.66 -15.30 6.78
C VAL A 123 -5.98 -15.99 7.05
N ASN A 124 -6.61 -15.70 8.20
CA ASN A 124 -7.84 -16.35 8.66
C ASN A 124 -7.78 -17.89 8.61
N GLY A 125 -6.64 -18.49 9.00
CA GLY A 125 -6.43 -19.93 8.99
C GLY A 125 -6.12 -20.54 7.61
N ILE A 126 -6.14 -19.74 6.54
CA ILE A 126 -5.80 -20.19 5.20
C ILE A 126 -4.29 -19.99 4.97
N SER A 127 -3.58 -21.08 4.69
CA SER A 127 -2.15 -21.04 4.43
C SER A 127 -1.83 -20.31 3.12
N ILE A 128 -0.84 -19.45 3.15
CA ILE A 128 -0.37 -18.67 2.00
C ILE A 128 0.73 -19.46 1.30
N LYS A 129 0.41 -20.00 0.12
CA LYS A 129 1.34 -20.82 -0.68
C LYS A 129 2.08 -20.01 -1.74
N ASP A 130 1.48 -18.89 -2.17
CA ASP A 130 2.01 -18.01 -3.19
C ASP A 130 1.28 -16.65 -3.12
N ILE A 131 1.76 -15.69 -3.91
CA ILE A 131 1.16 -14.35 -3.95
C ILE A 131 -0.25 -14.37 -4.57
N CYS A 132 -0.51 -15.26 -5.52
CA CYS A 132 -1.82 -15.36 -6.16
C CYS A 132 -2.87 -15.83 -5.14
N THR A 133 -2.52 -16.81 -4.30
CA THR A 133 -3.35 -17.26 -3.18
C THR A 133 -3.73 -16.08 -2.29
N TYR A 134 -2.76 -15.24 -1.92
CA TYR A 134 -3.02 -14.05 -1.10
C TYR A 134 -3.90 -13.02 -1.82
N MET A 135 -3.66 -12.77 -3.11
CA MET A 135 -4.41 -11.77 -3.89
C MET A 135 -5.85 -12.19 -4.18
N LEU A 136 -6.08 -13.51 -4.40
CA LEU A 136 -7.39 -14.06 -4.71
C LEU A 136 -8.27 -14.28 -3.47
N MET A 137 -7.72 -14.15 -2.27
CA MET A 137 -8.52 -14.25 -1.05
C MET A 137 -9.63 -13.20 -1.07
N GLU A 138 -10.88 -13.65 -0.89
CA GLU A 138 -12.02 -12.75 -0.76
C GLU A 138 -11.80 -11.75 0.39
N ARG A 139 -11.89 -10.47 0.05
CA ARG A 139 -11.70 -9.36 1.00
C ARG A 139 -13.03 -8.94 1.63
N LYS A 140 -13.77 -9.89 2.15
CA LYS A 140 -15.10 -9.63 2.75
C LYS A 140 -15.02 -8.91 4.09
N ASP A 141 -13.94 -9.12 4.82
CA ASP A 141 -13.79 -8.58 6.17
C ASP A 141 -12.88 -7.36 6.18
N GLU A 142 -13.31 -6.31 6.87
CA GLU A 142 -12.44 -5.14 7.12
C GLU A 142 -11.21 -5.51 7.96
N GLU A 143 -11.29 -6.55 8.79
CA GLU A 143 -10.21 -7.07 9.60
C GLU A 143 -10.00 -8.57 9.35
N ALA A 144 -8.73 -8.99 9.40
CA ALA A 144 -8.37 -10.40 9.29
C ALA A 144 -7.29 -10.76 10.33
N LEU A 145 -7.24 -12.04 10.69
CA LEU A 145 -6.17 -12.61 11.49
C LEU A 145 -5.02 -13.00 10.57
N PHE A 146 -3.87 -12.39 10.78
CA PHE A 146 -2.64 -12.68 10.07
C PHE A 146 -1.69 -13.43 10.97
N LYS A 147 -1.16 -14.55 10.49
CA LYS A 147 -0.07 -15.27 11.14
C LYS A 147 1.22 -14.99 10.41
N PHE A 148 2.16 -14.42 11.14
CA PHE A 148 3.50 -14.13 10.66
C PHE A 148 4.51 -15.04 11.34
N ARG A 149 5.60 -15.32 10.64
CA ARG A 149 6.78 -16.01 11.18
C ARG A 149 8.00 -15.10 11.05
N SER A 150 8.68 -14.86 12.16
CA SER A 150 9.93 -14.11 12.11
C SER A 150 11.05 -14.92 11.42
N PRO A 151 12.14 -14.29 10.95
CA PRO A 151 13.31 -15.00 10.44
C PRO A 151 13.95 -15.98 11.45
N LYS A 152 13.63 -15.81 12.75
CA LYS A 152 14.07 -16.70 13.83
C LYS A 152 13.11 -17.86 14.07
N GLY A 153 12.06 -18.04 13.23
CA GLY A 153 11.07 -19.10 13.36
C GLY A 153 9.97 -18.85 14.40
N ILE A 154 9.88 -17.65 14.99
CA ILE A 154 8.88 -17.33 16.01
C ILE A 154 7.60 -16.87 15.33
N ASP A 155 6.49 -17.56 15.60
CA ASP A 155 5.17 -17.24 15.09
C ASP A 155 4.50 -16.11 15.90
N LYS A 156 3.78 -15.21 15.21
CA LYS A 156 3.01 -14.12 15.77
C LYS A 156 1.65 -14.06 15.07
N ILE A 157 0.58 -13.94 15.85
CA ILE A 157 -0.77 -13.80 15.30
C ILE A 157 -1.25 -12.40 15.66
N VAL A 158 -1.70 -11.66 14.64
CA VAL A 158 -2.19 -10.29 14.81
C VAL A 158 -3.44 -10.05 13.96
N ARG A 159 -4.36 -9.28 14.51
CA ARG A 159 -5.53 -8.80 13.75
C ARG A 159 -5.17 -7.47 13.10
N LEU A 160 -5.29 -7.40 11.79
CA LEU A 160 -5.03 -6.18 11.01
C LEU A 160 -6.19 -5.89 10.09
N LYS A 161 -6.43 -4.60 9.82
CA LYS A 161 -7.31 -4.21 8.72
C LYS A 161 -6.67 -4.65 7.42
N ARG A 162 -7.47 -5.27 6.55
CA ARG A 162 -7.07 -5.52 5.17
C ARG A 162 -7.03 -4.19 4.44
N THR A 163 -5.91 -3.94 3.78
CA THR A 163 -5.76 -2.76 2.93
C THR A 163 -6.11 -3.13 1.50
N ASN A 164 -6.98 -2.34 0.89
CA ASN A 164 -7.32 -2.42 -0.54
C ASN A 164 -6.17 -1.95 -1.41
#